data_26489505e2e1f414ebe0737849052549
#
_entry.id   26489505e2e1f414ebe0737849052549
#
_cell.length_a   1.000
_cell.length_b   1.000
_cell.length_c   1.000
_cell.angle_alpha   90.00
_cell.angle_beta   90.00
_cell.angle_gamma   90.00
#
_symmetry.space_group_name_H-M   'P 1'
#
loop_
_entity.id
_entity.type
_entity.pdbx_description
1 polymer ?
#
loop_
_entity_poly.entity_id
_entity_poly.type
_entity_poly.pdbx_seq_one_letter_code
_entity_poly.pdbx_strand_id
1 'polypeptide(L)'
;FKGLTWVDPGATATDTLDGNLSDTITRTGTVDVNTTGVYTLTYLVSDAAGNEANVTRTVNVGLPATYATDLNATVSLDMIWVQPGTFVMGSPTTETGRGTNETEHNVTLTQGFYLGKYEVTQAQYEAVMGFNPSEFNATSNGGRPVEDLNWTEALAFCEQLTIRERNAGRIPSDWAYVLPTES
;
A
#
# COMPACT_ATOMS: atom_id res chain seq x y z
N PHE A 1 4.22 8.55 -3.57
CA PHE A 1 4.07 7.09 -3.48
C PHE A 1 5.30 6.42 -4.08
N LYS A 2 5.70 5.26 -3.55
CA LYS A 2 6.83 4.48 -4.05
C LYS A 2 6.67 4.15 -5.54
N GLY A 3 7.75 4.37 -6.31
CA GLY A 3 7.80 4.09 -7.74
C GLY A 3 7.14 5.12 -8.65
N LEU A 4 6.50 6.16 -8.11
CA LEU A 4 5.97 7.25 -8.92
C LEU A 4 7.05 8.27 -9.23
N THR A 5 6.97 8.88 -10.41
CA THR A 5 7.83 10.01 -10.76
C THR A 5 7.54 11.18 -9.81
N TRP A 6 8.59 11.67 -9.15
CA TRP A 6 8.53 12.87 -8.34
C TRP A 6 9.50 13.91 -8.89
N VAL A 7 9.03 15.13 -9.04
CA VAL A 7 9.84 16.25 -9.48
C VAL A 7 9.89 17.28 -8.35
N ASP A 8 11.08 17.69 -7.98
CA ASP A 8 11.27 18.75 -7.00
C ASP A 8 10.74 20.07 -7.55
N PRO A 9 9.73 20.72 -6.92
CA PRO A 9 9.24 22.02 -7.36
C PRO A 9 10.23 23.17 -7.09
N GLY A 10 11.37 22.90 -6.43
CA GLY A 10 12.37 23.90 -6.10
C GLY A 10 11.96 24.80 -4.93
N ALA A 11 12.70 25.90 -4.77
CA ALA A 11 12.44 26.98 -3.82
C ALA A 11 12.69 28.33 -4.48
N THR A 12 12.16 29.40 -3.90
CA THR A 12 12.43 30.78 -4.32
C THR A 12 13.06 31.55 -3.17
N ALA A 13 13.94 32.50 -3.50
CA ALA A 13 14.59 33.39 -2.55
C ALA A 13 14.61 34.82 -3.08
N THR A 14 14.35 35.78 -2.20
CA THR A 14 14.43 37.20 -2.49
C THR A 14 15.13 37.94 -1.37
N ASP A 15 15.98 38.85 -1.70
CA ASP A 15 16.63 39.80 -0.79
C ASP A 15 16.22 41.24 -1.11
N THR A 16 16.21 42.10 -0.12
CA THR A 16 15.78 43.50 -0.29
C THR A 16 16.80 44.37 -1.04
N LEU A 17 18.07 43.98 -1.01
CA LEU A 17 19.16 44.71 -1.67
C LEU A 17 19.61 44.02 -2.96
N ASP A 18 19.73 42.68 -2.93
CA ASP A 18 20.23 41.88 -4.04
C ASP A 18 19.13 41.36 -4.97
N GLY A 19 17.86 41.52 -4.57
CA GLY A 19 16.70 41.15 -5.40
C GLY A 19 16.43 39.63 -5.42
N ASN A 20 16.17 39.08 -6.59
CA ASN A 20 15.85 37.66 -6.76
C ASN A 20 17.12 36.79 -6.74
N LEU A 21 17.23 35.92 -5.74
CA LEU A 21 18.34 34.98 -5.55
C LEU A 21 17.96 33.52 -5.85
N SER A 22 16.79 33.29 -6.47
CA SER A 22 16.28 31.92 -6.68
C SER A 22 17.22 31.05 -7.53
N ASP A 23 17.95 31.66 -8.48
CA ASP A 23 18.87 30.96 -9.37
C ASP A 23 20.20 30.56 -8.68
N THR A 24 20.48 31.14 -7.52
CA THR A 24 21.71 30.85 -6.72
C THR A 24 21.46 29.81 -5.62
N ILE A 25 20.22 29.33 -5.47
CA ILE A 25 19.87 28.34 -4.45
C ILE A 25 20.63 27.03 -4.69
N THR A 26 21.35 26.58 -3.70
CA THR A 26 21.98 25.26 -3.66
C THR A 26 21.08 24.28 -2.95
N ARG A 27 20.80 23.15 -3.59
CA ARG A 27 20.00 22.06 -3.00
C ARG A 27 20.89 20.90 -2.59
N THR A 28 20.67 20.38 -1.37
CA THR A 28 21.26 19.14 -0.87
C THR A 28 20.18 18.14 -0.46
N GLY A 29 20.56 16.87 -0.38
CA GLY A 29 19.63 15.76 -0.14
C GLY A 29 19.13 15.12 -1.43
N THR A 30 18.66 13.89 -1.31
CA THR A 30 18.10 13.10 -2.43
C THR A 30 16.83 12.42 -1.99
N VAL A 31 15.90 12.19 -2.92
CA VAL A 31 14.68 11.41 -2.70
C VAL A 31 14.78 10.16 -3.55
N ASP A 32 14.81 8.99 -2.90
CA ASP A 32 14.66 7.72 -3.59
C ASP A 32 13.18 7.34 -3.63
N VAL A 33 12.56 7.53 -4.77
CA VAL A 33 11.12 7.21 -4.97
C VAL A 33 10.82 5.71 -4.95
N ASN A 34 11.84 4.86 -5.01
CA ASN A 34 11.69 3.40 -4.99
C ASN A 34 11.85 2.81 -3.58
N THR A 35 12.25 3.61 -2.62
CA THR A 35 12.41 3.17 -1.23
C THR A 35 11.48 3.99 -0.33
N THR A 36 10.63 3.30 0.42
CA THR A 36 9.76 3.97 1.41
C THR A 36 10.57 4.64 2.50
N GLY A 37 10.20 5.86 2.84
CA GLY A 37 10.93 6.61 3.85
C GLY A 37 10.55 8.09 3.89
N VAL A 38 11.16 8.78 4.83
CA VAL A 38 11.06 10.24 4.97
C VAL A 38 12.38 10.84 4.52
N TYR A 39 12.32 11.61 3.45
CA TYR A 39 13.49 12.26 2.85
C TYR A 39 13.45 13.75 3.13
N THR A 40 14.60 14.34 3.42
CA THR A 40 14.71 15.78 3.63
C THR A 40 15.61 16.39 2.55
N LEU A 41 15.10 17.42 1.88
CA LEU A 41 15.86 18.29 1.00
C LEU A 41 16.12 19.60 1.73
N THR A 42 17.34 20.13 1.62
CA THR A 42 17.71 21.42 2.16
C THR A 42 18.07 22.34 1.02
N TYR A 43 17.51 23.54 1.01
CA TYR A 43 17.80 24.61 0.08
C TYR A 43 18.53 25.70 0.84
N LEU A 44 19.70 26.07 0.35
CA LEU A 44 20.59 27.09 0.93
C LEU A 44 20.81 28.19 -0.10
N VAL A 45 20.78 29.43 0.33
CA VAL A 45 21.09 30.61 -0.47
C VAL A 45 21.93 31.56 0.37
N SER A 46 22.85 32.28 -0.28
CA SER A 46 23.64 33.38 0.32
C SER A 46 23.44 34.63 -0.49
N ASP A 47 23.35 35.79 0.19
CA ASP A 47 23.37 37.10 -0.44
C ASP A 47 24.82 37.56 -0.81
N ALA A 48 24.95 38.70 -1.45
CA ALA A 48 26.27 39.26 -1.83
C ALA A 48 27.11 39.66 -0.62
N ALA A 49 26.50 39.90 0.53
CA ALA A 49 27.19 40.20 1.80
C ALA A 49 27.64 38.94 2.55
N GLY A 50 27.21 37.74 2.09
CA GLY A 50 27.52 36.46 2.72
C GLY A 50 26.56 36.06 3.80
N ASN A 51 25.38 36.68 3.93
CA ASN A 51 24.37 36.19 4.85
C ASN A 51 23.67 34.98 4.23
N GLU A 52 23.44 33.92 5.03
CA GLU A 52 22.87 32.67 4.58
C GLU A 52 21.45 32.47 5.10
N ALA A 53 20.59 31.93 4.25
CA ALA A 53 19.27 31.44 4.63
C ALA A 53 19.07 30.01 4.11
N ASN A 54 18.38 29.19 4.89
CA ASN A 54 18.02 27.85 4.49
C ASN A 54 16.58 27.52 4.80
N VAL A 55 16.03 26.56 4.05
CA VAL A 55 14.71 25.95 4.29
C VAL A 55 14.78 24.48 3.94
N THR A 56 14.01 23.68 4.65
CA THR A 56 13.91 22.24 4.40
C THR A 56 12.55 21.87 3.83
N ARG A 57 12.55 20.86 2.96
CA ARG A 57 11.34 20.18 2.49
C ARG A 57 11.39 18.71 2.88
N THR A 58 10.34 18.26 3.55
CA THR A 58 10.14 16.84 3.84
C THR A 58 9.34 16.19 2.73
N VAL A 59 9.85 15.08 2.19
CA VAL A 59 9.19 14.27 1.17
C VAL A 59 8.95 12.88 1.74
N ASN A 60 7.68 12.48 1.85
CA ASN A 60 7.29 11.15 2.32
C ASN A 60 7.07 10.24 1.10
N VAL A 61 7.92 9.23 0.95
CA VAL A 61 7.74 8.14 -0.01
C VAL A 61 7.07 6.99 0.72
N GLY A 62 5.78 6.80 0.44
CA GLY A 62 4.95 5.76 1.06
C GLY A 62 4.51 4.71 0.06
N LEU A 63 3.98 3.59 0.55
CA LEU A 63 3.31 2.60 -0.28
C LEU A 63 2.03 3.20 -0.89
N PRO A 64 1.64 2.83 -2.13
CA PRO A 64 0.41 3.31 -2.72
C PRO A 64 -0.81 2.86 -1.90
N ALA A 65 -1.86 3.70 -1.87
CA ALA A 65 -3.10 3.39 -1.15
C ALA A 65 -3.82 2.17 -1.74
N THR A 66 -3.60 1.89 -3.02
CA THR A 66 -4.13 0.72 -3.72
C THR A 66 -3.01 0.04 -4.49
N TYR A 67 -3.08 -1.25 -4.61
CA TYR A 67 -2.18 -2.08 -5.39
C TYR A 67 -3.01 -3.09 -6.17
N ALA A 68 -2.72 -3.26 -7.44
CA ALA A 68 -3.36 -4.27 -8.28
C ALA A 68 -2.28 -5.22 -8.83
N THR A 69 -2.59 -6.52 -8.81
CA THR A 69 -1.76 -7.55 -9.43
C THR A 69 -2.53 -8.17 -10.59
N ASP A 70 -1.96 -8.12 -11.79
CA ASP A 70 -2.54 -8.76 -12.97
C ASP A 70 -2.28 -10.27 -12.91
N LEU A 71 -3.36 -11.04 -12.76
CA LEU A 71 -3.31 -12.50 -12.73
C LEU A 71 -3.30 -13.12 -14.13
N ASN A 72 -3.89 -12.43 -15.09
CA ASN A 72 -3.79 -12.70 -16.52
C ASN A 72 -4.22 -11.44 -17.31
N ALA A 73 -4.44 -11.54 -18.61
CA ALA A 73 -4.78 -10.40 -19.47
C ALA A 73 -6.11 -9.70 -19.10
N THR A 74 -7.00 -10.35 -18.34
CA THR A 74 -8.36 -9.87 -18.06
C THR A 74 -8.75 -9.92 -16.60
N VAL A 75 -7.91 -10.51 -15.74
CA VAL A 75 -8.19 -10.72 -14.32
C VAL A 75 -7.09 -10.09 -13.49
N SER A 76 -7.46 -9.18 -12.61
CA SER A 76 -6.58 -8.58 -11.60
C SER A 76 -7.09 -8.82 -10.18
N LEU A 77 -6.20 -8.74 -9.22
CA LEU A 77 -6.51 -8.74 -7.79
C LEU A 77 -6.21 -7.36 -7.23
N ASP A 78 -7.26 -6.65 -6.82
CA ASP A 78 -7.16 -5.32 -6.23
C ASP A 78 -6.97 -5.42 -4.72
N MET A 79 -5.98 -4.69 -4.22
CA MET A 79 -5.62 -4.63 -2.80
C MET A 79 -5.67 -3.18 -2.31
N ILE A 80 -6.05 -2.99 -1.05
CA ILE A 80 -6.11 -1.68 -0.38
C ILE A 80 -5.12 -1.68 0.77
N TRP A 81 -4.35 -0.59 0.89
CA TRP A 81 -3.43 -0.40 1.99
C TRP A 81 -4.17 -0.10 3.29
N VAL A 82 -3.98 -0.94 4.29
CA VAL A 82 -4.44 -0.74 5.67
C VAL A 82 -3.29 -0.16 6.47
N GLN A 83 -3.50 1.04 7.02
CA GLN A 83 -2.50 1.75 7.83
C GLN A 83 -2.34 1.08 9.20
N PRO A 84 -1.14 1.12 9.80
CA PRO A 84 -0.99 0.83 11.22
C PRO A 84 -1.88 1.73 12.06
N GLY A 85 -2.43 1.21 13.13
CA GLY A 85 -3.32 2.01 13.99
C GLY A 85 -4.05 1.17 15.02
N THR A 86 -4.82 1.82 15.87
CA THR A 86 -5.66 1.18 16.88
C THR A 86 -7.13 1.42 16.57
N PHE A 87 -7.94 0.39 16.68
CA PHE A 87 -9.39 0.45 16.50
C PHE A 87 -10.09 -0.42 17.55
N VAL A 88 -11.39 -0.22 17.71
CA VAL A 88 -12.24 -1.05 18.58
C VAL A 88 -12.82 -2.17 17.72
N MET A 89 -12.57 -3.42 18.11
CA MET A 89 -13.12 -4.62 17.52
C MET A 89 -14.18 -5.20 18.44
N GLY A 90 -15.22 -5.81 17.89
CA GLY A 90 -16.37 -6.34 18.61
C GLY A 90 -17.62 -5.47 18.45
N SER A 91 -18.67 -5.81 19.15
CA SER A 91 -19.96 -5.14 19.06
C SER A 91 -20.37 -4.48 20.40
N PRO A 92 -21.04 -3.32 20.36
CA PRO A 92 -21.54 -2.66 21.58
C PRO A 92 -22.62 -3.51 22.24
N THR A 93 -22.73 -3.40 23.55
CA THR A 93 -23.72 -4.19 24.35
C THR A 93 -25.18 -3.92 23.96
N THR A 94 -25.44 -2.85 23.23
CA THR A 94 -26.76 -2.44 22.72
C THR A 94 -27.14 -3.09 21.38
N GLU A 95 -26.24 -3.83 20.76
CA GLU A 95 -26.50 -4.47 19.47
C GLU A 95 -27.45 -5.68 19.67
N THR A 96 -28.51 -5.72 18.86
CA THR A 96 -29.48 -6.81 18.89
C THR A 96 -28.92 -8.06 18.22
N GLY A 97 -28.92 -9.21 18.92
CA GLY A 97 -28.40 -10.47 18.40
C GLY A 97 -26.92 -10.69 18.65
N ARG A 98 -26.27 -9.79 19.40
CA ARG A 98 -24.86 -9.88 19.77
C ARG A 98 -24.54 -11.19 20.48
N GLY A 99 -23.45 -11.85 20.07
CA GLY A 99 -22.89 -13.02 20.73
C GLY A 99 -22.10 -12.64 22.02
N THR A 100 -21.92 -13.59 22.90
CA THR A 100 -21.17 -13.38 24.17
C THR A 100 -19.66 -13.23 23.93
N ASN A 101 -19.16 -13.64 22.78
CA ASN A 101 -17.77 -13.57 22.33
C ASN A 101 -17.43 -12.28 21.57
N GLU A 102 -18.41 -11.40 21.33
CA GLU A 102 -18.23 -10.15 20.58
C GLU A 102 -17.96 -8.95 21.50
N THR A 103 -17.23 -9.16 22.60
CA THR A 103 -16.91 -8.07 23.52
C THR A 103 -15.97 -7.07 22.88
N GLU A 104 -16.35 -5.79 22.92
CA GLU A 104 -15.50 -4.70 22.42
C GLU A 104 -14.15 -4.68 23.12
N HIS A 105 -13.10 -4.60 22.33
CA HIS A 105 -11.72 -4.47 22.80
C HIS A 105 -10.87 -3.70 21.80
N ASN A 106 -9.78 -3.09 22.28
CA ASN A 106 -8.86 -2.39 21.42
C ASN A 106 -7.90 -3.37 20.73
N VAL A 107 -7.81 -3.27 19.41
CA VAL A 107 -6.84 -3.97 18.58
C VAL A 107 -5.86 -2.97 18.00
N THR A 108 -4.57 -3.24 18.10
CA THR A 108 -3.51 -2.39 17.54
C THR A 108 -2.76 -3.13 16.44
N LEU A 109 -2.92 -2.65 15.22
CA LEU A 109 -2.10 -3.07 14.09
C LEU A 109 -0.77 -2.33 14.14
N THR A 110 0.32 -3.04 14.41
CA THR A 110 1.66 -2.46 14.55
C THR A 110 2.34 -2.24 13.20
N GLN A 111 1.89 -2.95 12.17
CA GLN A 111 2.39 -2.85 10.79
C GLN A 111 1.22 -2.72 9.83
N GLY A 112 1.43 -1.95 8.76
CA GLY A 112 0.45 -1.87 7.68
C GLY A 112 0.57 -3.07 6.74
N PHE A 113 -0.51 -3.38 6.07
CA PHE A 113 -0.60 -4.47 5.11
C PHE A 113 -1.59 -4.15 3.99
N TYR A 114 -1.52 -4.90 2.90
CA TYR A 114 -2.55 -4.83 1.87
C TYR A 114 -3.62 -5.89 2.13
N LEU A 115 -4.88 -5.46 2.13
CA LEU A 115 -6.06 -6.34 2.20
C LEU A 115 -6.72 -6.41 0.83
N GLY A 116 -7.20 -7.58 0.43
CA GLY A 116 -8.05 -7.71 -0.76
C GLY A 116 -9.25 -6.78 -0.69
N LYS A 117 -9.49 -6.02 -1.76
CA LYS A 117 -10.63 -5.09 -1.82
C LYS A 117 -11.97 -5.81 -1.75
N TYR A 118 -12.00 -7.02 -2.26
CA TYR A 118 -13.14 -7.92 -2.28
C TYR A 118 -12.69 -9.33 -1.92
N GLU A 119 -13.62 -10.22 -1.66
CA GLU A 119 -13.35 -11.66 -1.59
C GLU A 119 -12.71 -12.13 -2.91
N VAL A 120 -11.86 -13.13 -2.83
CA VAL A 120 -11.24 -13.73 -4.01
C VAL A 120 -12.33 -14.32 -4.90
N THR A 121 -12.37 -13.88 -6.15
CA THR A 121 -13.35 -14.36 -7.11
C THR A 121 -12.94 -15.70 -7.73
N GLN A 122 -13.93 -16.40 -8.31
CA GLN A 122 -13.71 -17.65 -9.05
C GLN A 122 -12.68 -17.50 -10.17
N ALA A 123 -12.75 -16.40 -10.93
CA ALA A 123 -11.79 -16.11 -12.00
C ALA A 123 -10.37 -15.84 -11.46
N GLN A 124 -10.25 -15.18 -10.30
CA GLN A 124 -8.96 -14.94 -9.66
C GLN A 124 -8.35 -16.24 -9.13
N TYR A 125 -9.16 -17.08 -8.49
CA TYR A 125 -8.72 -18.40 -8.01
C TYR A 125 -8.26 -19.28 -9.18
N GLU A 126 -9.07 -19.38 -10.22
CA GLU A 126 -8.73 -20.17 -11.42
C GLU A 126 -7.47 -19.65 -12.14
N ALA A 127 -7.27 -18.33 -12.19
CA ALA A 127 -6.08 -17.74 -12.80
C ALA A 127 -4.78 -18.09 -12.07
N VAL A 128 -4.85 -18.40 -10.77
CA VAL A 128 -3.70 -18.80 -9.93
C VAL A 128 -3.55 -20.31 -9.86
N MET A 129 -4.66 -21.04 -9.63
CA MET A 129 -4.67 -22.47 -9.32
C MET A 129 -4.88 -23.34 -10.56
N GLY A 130 -5.36 -22.76 -11.67
CA GLY A 130 -5.62 -23.48 -12.92
C GLY A 130 -6.96 -24.22 -12.98
N PHE A 131 -7.79 -24.14 -11.97
CA PHE A 131 -9.13 -24.71 -11.91
C PHE A 131 -10.06 -23.90 -11.03
N ASN A 132 -11.38 -24.02 -11.24
CA ASN A 132 -12.42 -23.43 -10.40
C ASN A 132 -13.14 -24.55 -9.61
N PRO A 133 -13.05 -24.57 -8.26
CA PRO A 133 -13.68 -25.59 -7.43
C PRO A 133 -15.17 -25.34 -7.20
N SER A 134 -15.65 -24.12 -7.44
CA SER A 134 -16.98 -23.65 -7.03
C SER A 134 -18.13 -24.44 -7.65
N GLU A 135 -19.12 -24.77 -6.85
CA GLU A 135 -20.35 -25.41 -7.30
C GLU A 135 -21.22 -24.45 -8.16
N PHE A 136 -21.32 -23.17 -7.75
CA PHE A 136 -22.12 -22.16 -8.42
C PHE A 136 -21.36 -21.45 -9.54
N ASN A 137 -20.76 -22.19 -10.48
CA ASN A 137 -19.90 -21.67 -11.55
C ASN A 137 -20.60 -21.49 -12.92
N ALA A 138 -21.84 -21.93 -13.08
CA ALA A 138 -22.42 -22.27 -14.38
C ALA A 138 -22.73 -21.11 -15.33
N THR A 139 -22.71 -19.83 -14.92
CA THR A 139 -23.13 -18.72 -15.80
C THR A 139 -22.51 -17.37 -15.49
N SER A 140 -21.68 -17.27 -14.50
CA SER A 140 -21.00 -16.02 -14.19
C SER A 140 -19.64 -16.01 -14.89
N ASN A 141 -19.26 -14.87 -15.36
CA ASN A 141 -17.92 -14.56 -15.89
C ASN A 141 -16.81 -14.64 -14.82
N GLY A 142 -16.93 -15.53 -13.81
CA GLY A 142 -15.98 -15.70 -12.72
C GLY A 142 -15.95 -14.56 -11.69
N GLY A 143 -16.88 -13.62 -11.75
CA GLY A 143 -16.94 -12.47 -10.84
C GLY A 143 -17.59 -12.75 -9.48
N ARG A 144 -18.12 -13.96 -9.26
CA ARG A 144 -18.60 -14.39 -7.92
C ARG A 144 -17.42 -14.75 -7.02
N PRO A 145 -17.57 -14.61 -5.70
CA PRO A 145 -16.59 -15.19 -4.77
C PRO A 145 -16.38 -16.68 -5.04
N VAL A 146 -15.15 -17.14 -4.89
CA VAL A 146 -14.86 -18.57 -4.93
C VAL A 146 -15.43 -19.23 -3.67
N GLU A 147 -16.05 -20.39 -3.83
CA GLU A 147 -16.65 -21.16 -2.73
C GLU A 147 -16.33 -22.64 -2.89
N ASP A 148 -16.81 -23.49 -1.96
CA ASP A 148 -16.49 -24.91 -1.86
C ASP A 148 -14.99 -25.17 -1.68
N LEU A 149 -14.37 -24.34 -0.83
CA LEU A 149 -12.97 -24.42 -0.43
C LEU A 149 -12.83 -24.76 1.04
N ASN A 150 -11.89 -25.64 1.36
CA ASN A 150 -11.42 -25.78 2.72
C ASN A 150 -10.24 -24.82 3.01
N TRP A 151 -9.91 -24.69 4.30
CA TRP A 151 -8.86 -23.78 4.76
C TRP A 151 -7.47 -24.07 4.14
N THR A 152 -7.15 -25.35 3.93
CA THR A 152 -5.86 -25.76 3.33
C THR A 152 -5.76 -25.33 1.87
N GLU A 153 -6.87 -25.39 1.12
CA GLU A 153 -6.93 -24.94 -0.27
C GLU A 153 -6.82 -23.43 -0.39
N ALA A 154 -7.41 -22.69 0.56
CA ALA A 154 -7.23 -21.24 0.62
C ALA A 154 -5.78 -20.85 0.96
N LEU A 155 -5.09 -21.58 1.84
CA LEU A 155 -3.65 -21.42 2.08
C LEU A 155 -2.83 -21.71 0.85
N ALA A 156 -3.11 -22.79 0.12
CA ALA A 156 -2.41 -23.16 -1.09
C ALA A 156 -2.53 -22.07 -2.18
N PHE A 157 -3.70 -21.43 -2.30
CA PHE A 157 -3.88 -20.27 -3.16
C PHE A 157 -2.92 -19.12 -2.77
N CYS A 158 -2.86 -18.76 -1.48
CA CYS A 158 -1.96 -17.71 -0.99
C CYS A 158 -0.48 -18.04 -1.28
N GLU A 159 -0.07 -19.29 -1.08
CA GLU A 159 1.30 -19.75 -1.36
C GLU A 159 1.63 -19.67 -2.86
N GLN A 160 0.75 -20.18 -3.73
CA GLN A 160 0.96 -20.13 -5.18
C GLN A 160 1.01 -18.70 -5.70
N LEU A 161 0.13 -17.84 -5.21
CA LEU A 161 0.15 -16.42 -5.55
C LEU A 161 1.45 -15.75 -5.09
N THR A 162 1.91 -16.06 -3.88
CA THR A 162 3.19 -15.55 -3.34
C THR A 162 4.37 -15.95 -4.23
N ILE A 163 4.48 -17.25 -4.58
CA ILE A 163 5.54 -17.77 -5.43
C ILE A 163 5.53 -17.07 -6.80
N ARG A 164 4.36 -16.96 -7.39
CA ARG A 164 4.16 -16.31 -8.68
C ARG A 164 4.62 -14.85 -8.68
N GLU A 165 4.17 -14.08 -7.69
CA GLU A 165 4.44 -12.65 -7.61
C GLU A 165 5.90 -12.34 -7.24
N ARG A 166 6.54 -13.18 -6.42
CA ARG A 166 7.97 -13.10 -6.14
C ARG A 166 8.81 -13.43 -7.38
N ASN A 167 8.49 -14.50 -8.10
CA ASN A 167 9.21 -14.90 -9.31
C ASN A 167 9.12 -13.83 -10.40
N ALA A 168 8.02 -13.10 -10.45
CA ALA A 168 7.82 -11.99 -11.36
C ALA A 168 8.45 -10.67 -10.86
N GLY A 169 9.02 -10.64 -9.65
CA GLY A 169 9.62 -9.43 -9.04
C GLY A 169 8.60 -8.35 -8.68
N ARG A 170 7.30 -8.70 -8.53
CA ARG A 170 6.24 -7.73 -8.26
C ARG A 170 6.01 -7.46 -6.78
N ILE A 171 6.43 -8.38 -5.91
CA ILE A 171 6.46 -8.15 -4.47
C ILE A 171 7.87 -8.38 -3.90
N PRO A 172 8.26 -7.69 -2.80
CA PRO A 172 9.51 -7.94 -2.11
C PRO A 172 9.65 -9.38 -1.61
N SER A 173 10.86 -9.87 -1.46
CA SER A 173 11.13 -11.26 -1.04
C SER A 173 10.65 -11.59 0.37
N ASP A 174 10.49 -10.59 1.22
CA ASP A 174 9.98 -10.66 2.59
C ASP A 174 8.46 -10.51 2.69
N TRP A 175 7.78 -10.22 1.57
CA TRP A 175 6.31 -10.12 1.52
C TRP A 175 5.67 -11.43 1.06
N ALA A 176 4.51 -11.74 1.60
CA ALA A 176 3.71 -12.91 1.22
C ALA A 176 2.21 -12.57 1.21
N TYR A 177 1.47 -13.25 0.36
CA TYR A 177 0.02 -13.33 0.50
C TYR A 177 -0.31 -14.37 1.57
N VAL A 178 -1.18 -14.00 2.47
CA VAL A 178 -1.62 -14.85 3.59
C VAL A 178 -3.12 -14.69 3.79
N LEU A 179 -3.76 -15.63 4.43
CA LEU A 179 -5.13 -15.45 4.89
C LEU A 179 -5.15 -14.37 5.98
N PRO A 180 -6.17 -13.50 6.00
CA PRO A 180 -6.31 -12.52 7.07
C PRO A 180 -6.53 -13.22 8.40
N THR A 181 -6.04 -12.61 9.48
CA THR A 181 -6.41 -12.97 10.84
C THR A 181 -7.71 -12.29 11.22
N GLU A 182 -8.31 -12.69 12.34
CA GLU A 182 -9.50 -12.02 12.86
C GLU A 182 -9.21 -10.58 13.33
N SER A 183 -7.95 -10.29 13.63
CA SER A 183 -7.47 -8.97 14.09
C SER A 183 -6.26 -8.50 13.27
#